data_b20feffd05df2ee7af863588333c0ee6
#
_entry.id   b20feffd05df2ee7af863588333c0ee6
#
_cell.length_a   1.000
_cell.length_b   1.000
_cell.length_c   1.000
_cell.angle_alpha   90.00
_cell.angle_beta   90.00
_cell.angle_gamma   90.00
#
_symmetry.space_group_name_H-M   'P 1'
#
loop_
_entity.id
_entity.type
_entity.pdbx_description
1 polymer ?
#
loop_
_entity_poly.entity_id
_entity_poly.type
_entity_poly.pdbx_seq_one_letter_code
_entity_poly.pdbx_strand_id
1 'polypeptide(L)'
;MSPDLKPGISFVFDYTVPDSKTVPKLYPEWREFSEMPEVFATGFLVGLMEGACQLAIKPYLDWPREQSLGTHVSFSHLAATPPGLTIRVHCEVIEVEGRRVRFQASAHDGHDLISEGTHERFVIDVDRFNERLSAKRPAGGR
;
A
#
# COMPACT_ATOMS: atom_id res chain seq x y z
N MET A 1 12.83 13.04 8.75
CA MET A 1 11.58 12.66 9.48
C MET A 1 11.26 13.74 10.49
N SER A 2 10.02 14.19 10.48
CA SER A 2 9.51 15.11 11.50
C SER A 2 9.37 14.41 12.85
N PRO A 3 9.68 15.06 13.96
CA PRO A 3 9.40 14.51 15.30
C PRO A 3 7.91 14.38 15.59
N ASP A 4 7.06 15.00 14.76
CA ASP A 4 5.61 14.89 14.90
C ASP A 4 5.05 13.59 14.27
N LEU A 5 5.87 12.81 13.59
CA LEU A 5 5.52 11.47 13.14
C LEU A 5 5.49 10.54 14.36
N LYS A 6 4.30 10.24 14.83
CA LYS A 6 4.05 9.52 16.09
C LYS A 6 2.72 8.78 16.04
N PRO A 7 2.50 7.82 16.94
CA PRO A 7 1.22 7.12 17.03
C PRO A 7 0.04 8.08 17.18
N GLY A 8 -1.10 7.68 16.62
CA GLY A 8 -2.35 8.45 16.65
C GLY A 8 -2.65 9.22 15.38
N ILE A 9 -1.69 9.36 14.46
CA ILE A 9 -1.96 9.93 13.14
C ILE A 9 -2.92 9.00 12.41
N SER A 10 -4.02 9.55 11.91
CA SER A 10 -5.00 8.81 11.13
C SER A 10 -5.24 9.48 9.78
N PHE A 11 -5.66 8.68 8.80
CA PHE A 11 -5.87 9.14 7.44
C PHE A 11 -6.98 8.32 6.79
N VAL A 12 -7.82 9.00 6.00
CA VAL A 12 -8.89 8.37 5.23
C VAL A 12 -8.65 8.66 3.76
N PHE A 13 -8.71 7.61 2.93
CA PHE A 13 -8.51 7.72 1.50
C PHE A 13 -9.63 6.98 0.76
N ASP A 14 -10.30 7.68 -0.16
CA ASP A 14 -11.36 7.11 -0.99
C ASP A 14 -10.82 6.78 -2.37
N TYR A 15 -11.15 5.59 -2.87
CA TYR A 15 -10.70 5.10 -4.16
C TYR A 15 -11.84 4.38 -4.89
N THR A 16 -12.22 4.87 -6.06
CA THR A 16 -13.22 4.20 -6.90
C THR A 16 -12.51 3.17 -7.77
N VAL A 17 -12.95 1.91 -7.66
CA VAL A 17 -12.31 0.79 -8.35
C VAL A 17 -12.51 0.93 -9.86
N PRO A 18 -11.44 1.12 -10.66
CA PRO A 18 -11.54 1.13 -12.11
C PRO A 18 -11.47 -0.29 -12.66
N ASP A 19 -11.91 -0.46 -13.92
CA ASP A 19 -11.81 -1.74 -14.61
C ASP A 19 -10.39 -2.29 -14.69
N SER A 20 -9.39 -1.39 -14.71
CA SER A 20 -7.98 -1.75 -14.81
C SER A 20 -7.40 -2.43 -13.56
N LYS A 21 -8.14 -2.45 -12.45
CA LYS A 21 -7.66 -3.01 -11.16
C LYS A 21 -8.35 -4.31 -10.78
N THR A 22 -8.97 -4.98 -11.74
CA THR A 22 -9.60 -6.27 -11.52
C THR A 22 -8.60 -7.43 -11.65
N VAL A 23 -8.99 -8.61 -11.15
CA VAL A 23 -8.14 -9.80 -11.14
C VAL A 23 -7.55 -10.13 -12.51
N PRO A 24 -8.33 -10.11 -13.63
CA PRO A 24 -7.76 -10.37 -14.95
C PRO A 24 -6.64 -9.42 -15.38
N LYS A 25 -6.55 -8.26 -14.77
CA LYS A 25 -5.57 -7.22 -15.12
C LYS A 25 -4.31 -7.26 -14.25
N LEU A 26 -4.29 -8.09 -13.20
CA LEU A 26 -3.16 -8.12 -12.27
C LEU A 26 -1.89 -8.64 -12.94
N TYR A 27 -1.99 -9.78 -13.61
CA TYR A 27 -0.93 -10.36 -14.43
C TYR A 27 -1.54 -10.78 -15.77
N PRO A 28 -1.68 -9.84 -16.73
CA PRO A 28 -2.40 -10.11 -17.98
C PRO A 28 -1.80 -11.27 -18.80
N GLU A 29 -0.50 -11.54 -18.64
CA GLU A 29 0.20 -12.62 -19.29
C GLU A 29 -0.12 -14.01 -18.72
N TRP A 30 -0.75 -14.07 -17.53
CA TRP A 30 -1.16 -15.33 -16.92
C TRP A 30 -2.61 -15.64 -17.27
N ARG A 31 -2.78 -16.71 -18.03
CA ARG A 31 -4.09 -17.16 -18.50
C ARG A 31 -5.08 -17.37 -17.36
N GLU A 32 -4.63 -17.96 -16.26
CA GLU A 32 -5.48 -18.25 -15.10
C GLU A 32 -6.07 -16.98 -14.50
N PHE A 33 -5.29 -15.90 -14.42
CA PHE A 33 -5.80 -14.62 -13.97
C PHE A 33 -6.81 -14.02 -14.96
N SER A 34 -6.51 -14.11 -16.26
CA SER A 34 -7.39 -13.52 -17.30
C SER A 34 -8.75 -14.18 -17.40
N GLU A 35 -8.89 -15.40 -16.91
CA GLU A 35 -10.15 -16.16 -16.91
C GLU A 35 -10.97 -15.97 -15.63
N MET A 36 -10.47 -15.21 -14.64
CA MET A 36 -11.14 -15.02 -13.36
C MET A 36 -12.19 -13.90 -13.42
N PRO A 37 -13.11 -13.85 -12.44
CA PRO A 37 -14.12 -12.78 -12.36
C PRO A 37 -13.48 -11.38 -12.27
N GLU A 38 -14.17 -10.41 -12.85
CA GLU A 38 -13.79 -9.01 -12.86
C GLU A 38 -14.13 -8.33 -11.54
N VAL A 39 -13.40 -8.64 -10.50
CA VAL A 39 -13.50 -8.03 -9.18
C VAL A 39 -12.15 -7.47 -8.79
N PHE A 40 -12.13 -6.53 -7.86
CA PHE A 40 -10.91 -5.88 -7.37
C PHE A 40 -9.90 -6.94 -6.91
N ALA A 41 -8.71 -6.92 -7.49
CA ALA A 41 -7.71 -7.96 -7.22
C ALA A 41 -7.08 -7.78 -5.84
N THR A 42 -6.80 -8.90 -5.17
CA THR A 42 -6.14 -8.89 -3.86
C THR A 42 -4.80 -8.13 -3.91
N GLY A 43 -4.00 -8.35 -4.95
CA GLY A 43 -2.73 -7.64 -5.09
C GLY A 43 -2.90 -6.12 -5.20
N PHE A 44 -3.92 -5.67 -5.93
CA PHE A 44 -4.24 -4.24 -6.01
C PHE A 44 -4.85 -3.69 -4.73
N LEU A 45 -5.62 -4.50 -4.00
CA LEU A 45 -6.13 -4.11 -2.68
C LEU A 45 -4.98 -3.86 -1.71
N VAL A 46 -4.01 -4.76 -1.65
CA VAL A 46 -2.82 -4.57 -0.82
C VAL A 46 -2.08 -3.29 -1.22
N GLY A 47 -1.92 -3.05 -2.52
CA GLY A 47 -1.32 -1.82 -3.03
C GLY A 47 -2.07 -0.57 -2.62
N LEU A 48 -3.41 -0.61 -2.63
CA LEU A 48 -4.25 0.50 -2.19
C LEU A 48 -4.07 0.78 -0.69
N MET A 49 -4.07 -0.27 0.12
CA MET A 49 -3.85 -0.15 1.57
C MET A 49 -2.47 0.43 1.87
N GLU A 50 -1.45 -0.06 1.17
CA GLU A 50 -0.09 0.44 1.26
C GLU A 50 -0.01 1.92 0.87
N GLY A 51 -0.65 2.29 -0.24
CA GLY A 51 -0.68 3.65 -0.74
C GLY A 51 -1.32 4.63 0.25
N ALA A 52 -2.41 4.24 0.90
CA ALA A 52 -3.05 5.05 1.92
C ALA A 52 -2.13 5.30 3.12
N CYS A 53 -1.43 4.26 3.58
CA CYS A 53 -0.45 4.39 4.66
C CYS A 53 0.72 5.29 4.28
N GLN A 54 1.20 5.18 3.03
CA GLN A 54 2.25 6.06 2.51
C GLN A 54 1.81 7.52 2.53
N LEU A 55 0.60 7.80 2.05
CA LEU A 55 0.06 9.16 2.05
C LEU A 55 -0.14 9.72 3.47
N ALA A 56 -0.52 8.87 4.42
CA ALA A 56 -0.72 9.28 5.80
C ALA A 56 0.55 9.89 6.42
N ILE A 57 1.72 9.38 6.09
CA ILE A 57 2.98 9.85 6.67
C ILE A 57 3.79 10.77 5.77
N LYS A 58 3.41 10.91 4.49
CA LYS A 58 4.11 11.80 3.56
C LYS A 58 4.35 13.21 4.10
N PRO A 59 3.38 13.88 4.77
CA PRO A 59 3.59 15.23 5.30
C PRO A 59 4.68 15.34 6.37
N TYR A 60 5.08 14.20 6.94
CA TYR A 60 6.08 14.15 8.02
C TYR A 60 7.47 13.77 7.52
N LEU A 61 7.62 13.59 6.21
CA LEU A 61 8.88 13.23 5.57
C LEU A 61 9.40 14.40 4.74
N ASP A 62 10.71 14.44 4.54
CA ASP A 62 11.36 15.36 3.61
C ASP A 62 11.26 14.81 2.18
N TRP A 63 10.05 14.84 1.66
CA TRP A 63 9.71 14.30 0.35
C TRP A 63 10.22 15.21 -0.77
N PRO A 64 10.82 14.70 -1.86
CA PRO A 64 10.99 13.27 -2.22
C PRO A 64 12.31 12.63 -1.78
N ARG A 65 13.15 13.35 -1.05
CA ARG A 65 14.44 12.83 -0.56
C ARG A 65 14.27 11.70 0.44
N GLU A 66 13.29 11.86 1.34
CA GLU A 66 12.86 10.79 2.22
C GLU A 66 11.56 10.20 1.67
N GLN A 67 11.49 8.88 1.64
CA GLN A 67 10.32 8.13 1.23
C GLN A 67 10.18 6.93 2.17
N SER A 68 9.13 6.15 2.02
CA SER A 68 8.99 4.93 2.78
C SER A 68 8.73 3.75 1.85
N LEU A 69 9.24 2.58 2.25
CA LEU A 69 9.00 1.32 1.56
C LEU A 69 8.27 0.35 2.48
N GLY A 70 7.37 -0.45 1.93
CA GLY A 70 6.67 -1.49 2.66
C GLY A 70 7.62 -2.62 3.03
N THR A 71 7.59 -3.05 4.29
CA THR A 71 8.42 -4.14 4.79
C THR A 71 7.60 -5.32 5.30
N HIS A 72 6.33 -5.11 5.60
CA HIS A 72 5.44 -6.17 6.05
C HIS A 72 3.99 -5.80 5.77
N VAL A 73 3.21 -6.76 5.30
CA VAL A 73 1.75 -6.64 5.14
C VAL A 73 1.07 -7.85 5.76
N SER A 74 -0.04 -7.60 6.44
CA SER A 74 -0.89 -8.63 6.97
C SER A 74 -2.34 -8.13 6.86
N PHE A 75 -2.89 -8.19 5.65
CA PHE A 75 -4.25 -7.74 5.36
C PHE A 75 -5.10 -8.91 4.91
N SER A 76 -6.33 -8.95 5.43
CA SER A 76 -7.35 -9.87 4.93
C SER A 76 -7.96 -9.36 3.63
N HIS A 77 -8.64 -10.24 2.89
CA HIS A 77 -9.50 -9.86 1.77
C HIS A 77 -10.82 -10.63 1.96
N LEU A 78 -11.78 -9.98 2.60
CA LEU A 78 -12.94 -10.63 3.20
C LEU A 78 -14.14 -10.70 2.26
N ALA A 79 -14.21 -9.81 1.27
CA ALA A 79 -15.32 -9.78 0.31
C ALA A 79 -14.85 -9.18 -1.01
N ALA A 80 -15.45 -9.63 -2.11
CA ALA A 80 -15.16 -9.14 -3.44
C ALA A 80 -15.84 -7.80 -3.70
N THR A 81 -15.17 -6.93 -4.45
CA THR A 81 -15.69 -5.61 -4.83
C THR A 81 -15.67 -5.49 -6.36
N PRO A 82 -16.83 -5.26 -7.01
CA PRO A 82 -16.85 -5.00 -8.44
C PRO A 82 -16.32 -3.59 -8.78
N PRO A 83 -15.90 -3.35 -10.04
CA PRO A 83 -15.59 -2.00 -10.49
C PRO A 83 -16.75 -1.04 -10.29
N GLY A 84 -16.44 0.24 -10.07
CA GLY A 84 -17.41 1.29 -9.90
C GLY A 84 -17.78 1.61 -8.46
N LEU A 85 -17.53 0.71 -7.52
CA LEU A 85 -17.71 1.00 -6.10
C LEU A 85 -16.51 1.80 -5.57
N THR A 86 -16.80 2.67 -4.61
CA THR A 86 -15.77 3.46 -3.93
C THR A 86 -15.37 2.76 -2.64
N ILE A 87 -14.09 2.47 -2.52
CA ILE A 87 -13.48 1.89 -1.32
C ILE A 87 -12.99 3.03 -0.45
N ARG A 88 -13.38 3.01 0.83
CA ARG A 88 -12.82 3.91 1.83
C ARG A 88 -11.81 3.16 2.67
N VAL A 89 -10.57 3.62 2.60
CA VAL A 89 -9.46 3.10 3.42
C VAL A 89 -9.28 4.00 4.61
N HIS A 90 -9.22 3.41 5.78
CA HIS A 90 -8.92 4.10 7.03
C HIS A 90 -7.63 3.52 7.59
N CYS A 91 -6.64 4.36 7.86
CA CYS A 91 -5.38 3.90 8.44
C CYS A 91 -4.96 4.78 9.61
N GLU A 92 -4.23 4.18 10.54
CA GLU A 92 -3.72 4.83 11.73
C GLU A 92 -2.30 4.36 12.01
N VAL A 93 -1.43 5.31 12.35
CA VAL A 93 -0.08 5.00 12.84
C VAL A 93 -0.21 4.49 14.27
N ILE A 94 0.25 3.27 14.52
CA ILE A 94 0.17 2.65 15.85
C ILE A 94 1.52 2.55 16.57
N GLU A 95 2.62 2.62 15.83
CA GLU A 95 3.95 2.56 16.41
C GLU A 95 4.96 3.26 15.51
N VAL A 96 5.88 3.99 16.11
CA VAL A 96 7.04 4.58 15.42
C VAL A 96 8.28 4.23 16.23
N GLU A 97 9.20 3.49 15.63
CA GLU A 97 10.45 3.08 16.26
C GLU A 97 11.61 3.36 15.29
N GLY A 98 12.32 4.46 15.54
CA GLY A 98 13.34 4.93 14.62
C GLY A 98 12.72 5.26 13.25
N ARG A 99 13.16 4.55 12.21
CA ARG A 99 12.64 4.73 10.85
C ARG A 99 11.52 3.75 10.50
N ARG A 100 11.14 2.88 11.42
CA ARG A 100 10.08 1.90 11.23
C ARG A 100 8.75 2.47 11.71
N VAL A 101 7.75 2.42 10.86
CA VAL A 101 6.39 2.89 11.14
C VAL A 101 5.41 1.75 10.93
N ARG A 102 4.60 1.46 11.94
CA ARG A 102 3.55 0.45 11.87
C ARG A 102 2.18 1.10 11.85
N PHE A 103 1.31 0.49 11.06
CA PHE A 103 -0.06 0.96 10.83
C PHE A 103 -1.06 -0.13 11.11
N GLN A 104 -2.23 0.27 11.55
CA GLN A 104 -3.44 -0.52 11.43
C GLN A 104 -4.30 0.11 10.33
N ALA A 105 -4.90 -0.72 9.48
CA ALA A 105 -5.71 -0.22 8.38
C ALA A 105 -6.90 -1.14 8.11
N SER A 106 -7.96 -0.54 7.59
CA SER A 106 -9.17 -1.23 7.16
C SER A 106 -9.72 -0.57 5.91
N ALA A 107 -10.52 -1.34 5.15
CA ALA A 107 -11.17 -0.84 3.94
C ALA A 107 -12.60 -1.37 3.85
N HIS A 108 -13.51 -0.50 3.42
CA HIS A 108 -14.93 -0.78 3.27
C HIS A 108 -15.41 -0.30 1.90
N ASP A 109 -16.25 -1.09 1.22
CA ASP A 109 -16.71 -0.77 -0.13
C ASP A 109 -18.13 -0.18 -0.20
N GLY A 110 -18.69 0.19 0.94
CA GLY A 110 -20.04 0.68 1.06
C GLY A 110 -21.07 -0.42 1.35
N HIS A 111 -20.70 -1.68 1.15
CA HIS A 111 -21.51 -2.87 1.45
C HIS A 111 -20.87 -3.73 2.52
N ASP A 112 -19.56 -3.96 2.39
CA ASP A 112 -18.81 -4.88 3.24
C ASP A 112 -17.51 -4.27 3.73
N LEU A 113 -17.08 -4.72 4.91
CA LEU A 113 -15.68 -4.62 5.31
C LEU A 113 -14.91 -5.59 4.41
N ILE A 114 -14.02 -5.07 3.55
CA ILE A 114 -13.29 -5.88 2.57
C ILE A 114 -11.89 -6.24 3.01
N SER A 115 -11.30 -5.44 3.90
CA SER A 115 -9.94 -5.69 4.38
C SER A 115 -9.73 -5.09 5.74
N GLU A 116 -8.91 -5.77 6.56
CA GLU A 116 -8.36 -5.21 7.79
C GLU A 116 -7.04 -5.89 8.11
N GLY A 117 -6.19 -5.20 8.85
CA GLY A 117 -4.92 -5.76 9.27
C GLY A 117 -3.88 -4.71 9.59
N THR A 118 -2.62 -5.12 9.50
CA THR A 118 -1.48 -4.29 9.86
C THR A 118 -0.50 -4.17 8.71
N HIS A 119 0.27 -3.08 8.73
CA HIS A 119 1.26 -2.78 7.71
C HIS A 119 2.47 -2.13 8.38
N GLU A 120 3.63 -2.40 7.82
CA GLU A 120 4.86 -1.81 8.31
C GLU A 120 5.62 -1.19 7.15
N ARG A 121 6.14 0.01 7.38
CA ARG A 121 6.96 0.73 6.40
C ARG A 121 8.26 1.16 7.05
N PHE A 122 9.28 1.31 6.24
CA PHE A 122 10.59 1.79 6.67
C PHE A 122 10.94 3.06 5.89
N VAL A 123 11.26 4.13 6.60
CA VAL A 123 11.64 5.41 5.99
C VAL A 123 13.08 5.31 5.49
N ILE A 124 13.28 5.66 4.23
CA ILE A 124 14.57 5.61 3.57
C ILE A 124 15.03 6.99 3.13
N ASP A 125 16.35 7.16 3.05
CA ASP A 125 16.99 8.19 2.25
C ASP A 125 17.15 7.61 0.85
N VAL A 126 16.52 8.23 -0.15
CA VAL A 126 16.44 7.67 -1.50
C VAL A 126 17.82 7.47 -2.13
N ASP A 127 18.73 8.43 -1.93
CA ASP A 127 20.06 8.35 -2.52
C ASP A 127 20.86 7.18 -1.94
N ARG A 128 20.83 7.01 -0.62
CA ARG A 128 21.48 5.87 0.05
C ARG A 128 20.86 4.54 -0.36
N PHE A 129 19.55 4.52 -0.49
CA PHE A 129 18.84 3.32 -0.93
C PHE A 129 19.26 2.93 -2.34
N ASN A 130 19.28 3.88 -3.28
CA ASN A 130 19.67 3.63 -4.66
C ASN A 130 21.12 3.19 -4.76
N GLU A 131 22.00 3.74 -3.94
CA GLU A 131 23.41 3.34 -3.89
C GLU A 131 23.55 1.86 -3.48
N ARG A 132 22.86 1.44 -2.44
CA ARG A 132 22.86 0.03 -2.03
C ARG A 132 22.19 -0.88 -3.06
N LEU A 133 21.13 -0.40 -3.70
CA LEU A 133 20.41 -1.16 -4.72
C LEU A 133 21.31 -1.44 -5.94
N SER A 134 22.25 -0.55 -6.24
CA SER A 134 23.15 -0.72 -7.37
C SER A 134 23.97 -2.01 -7.29
N ALA A 135 24.28 -2.49 -6.08
CA ALA A 135 25.00 -3.74 -5.87
C ALA A 135 24.18 -4.98 -6.21
N LYS A 136 22.86 -4.85 -6.35
CA LYS A 136 21.93 -5.95 -6.63
C LYS A 136 21.42 -5.96 -8.07
N ARG A 137 22.05 -5.18 -8.95
CA ARG A 137 21.63 -5.14 -10.35
C ARG A 137 22.10 -6.40 -11.10
N PRO A 138 21.34 -6.80 -12.13
CA PRO A 138 21.76 -7.94 -12.96
C PRO A 138 23.12 -7.69 -13.63
N ALA A 139 23.82 -8.76 -13.95
CA ALA A 139 25.03 -8.69 -14.77
C ALA A 139 24.70 -7.96 -16.09
N GLY A 140 25.53 -6.98 -16.49
CA GLY A 140 25.27 -6.11 -17.63
C GLY A 140 24.75 -4.73 -17.23
N GLY A 141 24.45 -4.49 -15.96
CA GLY A 141 24.37 -3.18 -15.33
C GLY A 141 23.38 -2.18 -15.89
N ARG A 142 22.10 -2.52 -15.93
CA ARG A 142 21.10 -1.55 -16.42
C ARG A 142 19.99 -1.32 -15.46
#